data_95433ae4393e4d9550752eee32861b26
#
_entry.id   95433ae4393e4d9550752eee32861b26
#
_cell.length_a   1.000
_cell.length_b   1.000
_cell.length_c   1.000
_cell.angle_alpha   90.00
_cell.angle_beta   90.00
_cell.angle_gamma   90.00
#
_symmetry.space_group_name_H-M   'P 1'
#
loop_
_entity.id
_entity.type
_entity.pdbx_description
1 polymer ?
#
loop_
_entity_poly.entity_id
_entity_poly.type
_entity_poly.pdbx_seq_one_letter_code
_entity_poly.pdbx_strand_id
1 'polypeptide(L)'
;VLTVSVPSSLSATNVLLDRATMNWGAVTNAHHYDVRIRAQGTTTWQTFYVTSTSYTKFNLTSSTVYEWQVRSACSSDSSSVSAWSATQTFTTATPCTVPTNPTETGVTPSQATLTWDAVSGAWGYRVRYKSTGAWTIDTVNTNSLSLTGLSSGTTIYWQVKSMCDSLGFNNSSWTSTQSFSTATCNISLSSSVTDVLCNGGSTGSIDLTATGGSGSYTYLWSTGSTSEDISSLSAGSYSVTVTDTWGCTASSTVTVGQSALLTSSNSQSICTGQSVSVGSSTYTTSGTFTDTLTASNGCDSIVTTTVIVNVPTTSSSSHTACDTYSWNGT
;
A
#
# COMPACT_ATOMS: atom_id res chain seq x y z
N VAL A 1 -19.80 -39.76 70.30
CA VAL A 1 -18.67 -39.37 69.39
C VAL A 1 -19.24 -38.82 68.10
N LEU A 2 -18.99 -37.56 67.80
CA LEU A 2 -19.35 -36.97 66.54
C LEU A 2 -18.52 -37.66 65.46
N THR A 3 -19.15 -38.33 64.52
CA THR A 3 -18.47 -38.93 63.33
C THR A 3 -18.67 -38.01 62.13
N VAL A 4 -17.62 -37.81 61.37
CA VAL A 4 -17.65 -37.03 60.13
C VAL A 4 -17.47 -37.97 58.93
N SER A 5 -18.18 -37.68 57.84
CA SER A 5 -18.08 -38.47 56.60
C SER A 5 -16.91 -37.99 55.75
N VAL A 6 -16.49 -38.84 54.82
CA VAL A 6 -15.48 -38.50 53.82
C VAL A 6 -16.05 -37.44 52.87
N PRO A 7 -15.34 -36.33 52.55
CA PRO A 7 -15.82 -35.34 51.58
C PRO A 7 -16.07 -35.96 50.22
N SER A 8 -17.14 -35.50 49.56
CA SER A 8 -17.57 -35.90 48.20
C SER A 8 -17.46 -34.76 47.21
N SER A 9 -17.90 -34.98 45.97
CA SER A 9 -17.92 -33.94 44.90
C SER A 9 -16.55 -33.30 44.67
N LEU A 10 -15.52 -34.14 44.58
CA LEU A 10 -14.13 -33.72 44.42
C LEU A 10 -13.87 -33.21 42.99
N SER A 11 -13.23 -32.05 42.86
CA SER A 11 -12.82 -31.50 41.58
C SER A 11 -11.57 -30.64 41.71
N ALA A 12 -10.82 -30.48 40.61
CA ALA A 12 -9.73 -29.51 40.50
C ALA A 12 -10.10 -28.47 39.44
N THR A 13 -9.94 -27.20 39.81
CA THR A 13 -10.24 -26.04 38.91
C THR A 13 -9.04 -25.09 38.91
N ASN A 14 -9.03 -24.10 38.03
CA ASN A 14 -7.93 -23.13 37.92
C ASN A 14 -6.54 -23.81 37.86
N VAL A 15 -6.46 -24.92 37.12
CA VAL A 15 -5.21 -25.66 36.93
C VAL A 15 -4.33 -24.90 35.94
N LEU A 16 -3.34 -24.21 36.46
CA LEU A 16 -2.40 -23.35 35.68
C LEU A 16 -0.99 -23.98 35.69
N LEU A 17 0.01 -23.22 35.31
CA LEU A 17 1.40 -23.66 35.27
C LEU A 17 1.94 -24.04 36.67
N ASP A 18 1.57 -23.24 37.68
CA ASP A 18 2.17 -23.21 38.99
C ASP A 18 1.16 -23.40 40.14
N ARG A 19 -0.13 -23.63 39.80
CA ARG A 19 -1.19 -23.73 40.82
C ARG A 19 -2.36 -24.56 40.37
N ALA A 20 -3.16 -25.00 41.32
CA ALA A 20 -4.47 -25.60 41.13
C ALA A 20 -5.35 -25.34 42.35
N THR A 21 -6.67 -25.22 42.15
CA THR A 21 -7.66 -25.14 43.22
C THR A 21 -8.38 -26.49 43.32
N MET A 22 -8.22 -27.14 44.44
CA MET A 22 -8.92 -28.39 44.79
C MET A 22 -10.21 -28.02 45.52
N ASN A 23 -11.34 -28.63 45.15
CA ASN A 23 -12.67 -28.33 45.67
C ASN A 23 -13.33 -29.64 46.14
N TRP A 24 -14.20 -29.53 47.13
CA TRP A 24 -14.97 -30.66 47.67
C TRP A 24 -16.32 -30.19 48.25
N GLY A 25 -17.22 -31.11 48.45
CA GLY A 25 -18.51 -30.86 49.08
C GLY A 25 -18.38 -30.66 50.59
N ALA A 26 -19.17 -29.76 51.14
CA ALA A 26 -19.23 -29.54 52.61
C ALA A 26 -19.71 -30.82 53.34
N VAL A 27 -19.07 -31.10 54.47
CA VAL A 27 -19.45 -32.22 55.34
C VAL A 27 -20.09 -31.66 56.62
N THR A 28 -21.25 -32.17 56.98
CA THR A 28 -21.97 -31.82 58.22
C THR A 28 -21.09 -32.11 59.45
N ASN A 29 -21.02 -31.15 60.39
CA ASN A 29 -20.20 -31.18 61.60
C ASN A 29 -18.67 -31.22 61.38
N ALA A 30 -18.21 -30.94 60.17
CA ALA A 30 -16.80 -30.71 59.92
C ALA A 30 -16.38 -29.38 60.55
N HIS A 31 -15.34 -29.40 61.42
CA HIS A 31 -14.68 -28.22 61.94
C HIS A 31 -13.68 -27.67 60.93
N HIS A 32 -12.96 -28.58 60.26
CA HIS A 32 -11.99 -28.26 59.23
C HIS A 32 -11.77 -29.46 58.28
N TYR A 33 -10.94 -29.27 57.27
CA TYR A 33 -10.48 -30.30 56.35
C TYR A 33 -8.98 -30.36 56.34
N ASP A 34 -8.42 -31.58 56.30
CA ASP A 34 -7.04 -31.79 55.94
C ASP A 34 -6.96 -32.12 54.45
N VAL A 35 -6.20 -31.38 53.70
CA VAL A 35 -5.93 -31.61 52.28
C VAL A 35 -4.49 -32.02 52.09
N ARG A 36 -4.23 -33.10 51.39
CA ARG A 36 -2.87 -33.51 51.05
C ARG A 36 -2.64 -33.62 49.57
N ILE A 37 -1.44 -33.26 49.14
CA ILE A 37 -1.04 -33.26 47.72
C ILE A 37 0.40 -33.74 47.58
N ARG A 38 0.70 -34.42 46.46
CA ARG A 38 2.07 -34.79 46.04
C ARG A 38 2.16 -34.83 44.54
N ALA A 39 3.35 -34.70 43.96
CA ALA A 39 3.58 -35.09 42.57
C ALA A 39 3.46 -36.61 42.45
N GLN A 40 2.81 -37.10 41.40
CA GLN A 40 2.64 -38.51 41.12
C GLN A 40 4.00 -39.21 41.04
N GLY A 41 4.09 -40.40 41.68
CA GLY A 41 5.33 -41.16 41.76
C GLY A 41 6.26 -40.75 42.92
N THR A 42 5.94 -39.68 43.67
CA THR A 42 6.65 -39.35 44.90
C THR A 42 6.02 -40.02 46.13
N THR A 43 6.79 -40.25 47.20
CA THR A 43 6.31 -40.93 48.42
C THR A 43 5.77 -39.96 49.48
N THR A 44 6.21 -38.70 49.47
CA THR A 44 5.93 -37.72 50.52
C THR A 44 4.70 -36.86 50.19
N TRP A 45 3.72 -36.89 51.10
CA TRP A 45 2.54 -36.02 51.05
C TRP A 45 2.80 -34.71 51.79
N GLN A 46 2.41 -33.59 51.20
CA GLN A 46 2.27 -32.30 51.88
C GLN A 46 0.83 -32.16 52.34
N THR A 47 0.59 -31.91 53.63
CA THR A 47 -0.75 -31.79 54.22
C THR A 47 -1.00 -30.38 54.71
N PHE A 48 -2.22 -29.88 54.50
CA PHE A 48 -2.63 -28.51 54.82
C PHE A 48 -3.96 -28.52 55.56
N TYR A 49 -4.06 -27.71 56.59
CA TYR A 49 -5.25 -27.44 57.38
C TYR A 49 -6.11 -26.37 56.67
N VAL A 50 -7.41 -26.62 56.44
CA VAL A 50 -8.29 -25.74 55.65
C VAL A 50 -9.67 -25.72 56.29
N THR A 51 -10.25 -24.52 56.51
CA THR A 51 -11.60 -24.35 57.09
C THR A 51 -12.70 -24.14 56.01
N SER A 52 -12.31 -23.91 54.73
CA SER A 52 -13.20 -23.79 53.58
C SER A 52 -13.33 -25.14 52.84
N THR A 53 -14.24 -25.20 51.87
CA THR A 53 -14.43 -26.36 51.00
C THR A 53 -13.58 -26.29 49.72
N SER A 54 -12.55 -25.46 49.71
CA SER A 54 -11.57 -25.33 48.64
C SER A 54 -10.20 -24.96 49.18
N TYR A 55 -9.15 -25.37 48.44
CA TYR A 55 -7.76 -25.01 48.71
C TYR A 55 -6.98 -24.79 47.42
N THR A 56 -6.33 -23.64 47.30
CA THR A 56 -5.47 -23.34 46.15
C THR A 56 -3.99 -23.60 46.59
N LYS A 57 -3.36 -24.56 45.93
CA LYS A 57 -1.94 -24.82 46.07
C LYS A 57 -1.16 -24.05 45.01
N PHE A 58 -0.20 -23.25 45.44
CA PHE A 58 0.76 -22.52 44.61
C PHE A 58 2.12 -23.20 44.58
N ASN A 59 3.01 -22.73 43.71
CA ASN A 59 4.37 -23.22 43.52
C ASN A 59 4.41 -24.70 43.10
N LEU A 60 3.49 -25.09 42.23
CA LEU A 60 3.52 -26.39 41.58
C LEU A 60 4.50 -26.35 40.39
N THR A 61 5.05 -27.51 40.02
CA THR A 61 5.84 -27.67 38.81
C THR A 61 4.92 -27.83 37.61
N SER A 62 5.19 -27.13 36.51
CA SER A 62 4.43 -27.24 35.28
C SER A 62 4.57 -28.64 34.66
N SER A 63 3.64 -28.99 33.74
CA SER A 63 3.60 -30.30 33.06
C SER A 63 3.71 -31.52 33.95
N THR A 64 3.22 -31.40 35.20
CA THR A 64 3.37 -32.41 36.23
C THR A 64 2.02 -32.91 36.70
N VAL A 65 1.87 -34.23 36.77
CA VAL A 65 0.69 -34.86 37.34
C VAL A 65 0.80 -34.81 38.86
N TYR A 66 -0.23 -34.30 39.53
CA TYR A 66 -0.36 -34.27 40.97
C TYR A 66 -1.50 -35.15 41.41
N GLU A 67 -1.30 -35.83 42.54
CA GLU A 67 -2.30 -36.59 43.28
C GLU A 67 -2.71 -35.83 44.53
N TRP A 68 -4.00 -35.83 44.88
CA TRP A 68 -4.50 -35.18 46.07
C TRP A 68 -5.64 -35.94 46.71
N GLN A 69 -5.79 -35.73 47.99
CA GLN A 69 -6.86 -36.30 48.80
C GLN A 69 -7.29 -35.28 49.85
N VAL A 70 -8.52 -35.43 50.36
CA VAL A 70 -9.06 -34.61 51.43
C VAL A 70 -9.77 -35.51 52.44
N ARG A 71 -9.71 -35.13 53.72
CA ARG A 71 -10.53 -35.69 54.78
C ARG A 71 -11.14 -34.60 55.63
N SER A 72 -12.26 -34.88 56.30
CA SER A 72 -12.89 -33.98 57.26
C SER A 72 -12.48 -34.29 58.69
N ALA A 73 -12.45 -33.29 59.56
CA ALA A 73 -12.19 -33.40 60.99
C ALA A 73 -13.30 -32.69 61.77
N CYS A 74 -13.78 -33.28 62.84
CA CYS A 74 -14.83 -32.67 63.69
C CYS A 74 -14.27 -32.00 64.94
N SER A 75 -12.94 -32.01 65.16
CA SER A 75 -12.27 -31.34 66.23
C SER A 75 -11.10 -30.50 65.76
N SER A 76 -10.76 -29.42 66.48
CA SER A 76 -9.67 -28.50 66.10
C SER A 76 -8.28 -29.15 66.12
N ASP A 77 -8.09 -30.22 66.87
CA ASP A 77 -6.83 -30.95 66.99
C ASP A 77 -6.71 -32.16 66.06
N SER A 78 -7.67 -32.36 65.14
CA SER A 78 -7.75 -33.50 64.24
C SER A 78 -7.76 -34.88 64.99
N SER A 79 -8.18 -34.92 66.24
CA SER A 79 -8.27 -36.18 67.00
C SER A 79 -9.39 -37.11 66.54
N SER A 80 -10.38 -36.56 65.81
CA SER A 80 -11.49 -37.28 65.22
C SER A 80 -11.64 -36.88 63.73
N VAL A 81 -11.16 -37.74 62.84
CA VAL A 81 -11.11 -37.52 61.39
C VAL A 81 -11.80 -38.62 60.59
N SER A 82 -12.27 -38.30 59.39
CA SER A 82 -12.72 -39.32 58.45
C SER A 82 -11.53 -40.06 57.81
N ALA A 83 -11.79 -41.14 57.10
CA ALA A 83 -10.81 -41.67 56.15
C ALA A 83 -10.49 -40.63 55.09
N TRP A 84 -9.35 -40.77 54.44
CA TRP A 84 -9.02 -39.97 53.26
C TRP A 84 -9.98 -40.31 52.10
N SER A 85 -10.28 -39.32 51.28
CA SER A 85 -11.04 -39.50 50.02
C SER A 85 -10.29 -40.43 49.05
N ALA A 86 -10.98 -40.91 48.04
CA ALA A 86 -10.30 -41.45 46.86
C ALA A 86 -9.30 -40.46 46.30
N THR A 87 -8.17 -40.98 45.84
CA THR A 87 -7.15 -40.15 45.17
C THR A 87 -7.71 -39.53 43.92
N GLN A 88 -7.60 -38.22 43.82
CA GLN A 88 -7.88 -37.45 42.61
C GLN A 88 -6.58 -37.02 41.98
N THR A 89 -6.60 -36.77 40.67
CA THR A 89 -5.44 -36.28 39.90
C THR A 89 -5.77 -35.04 39.10
N PHE A 90 -4.77 -34.22 38.89
CA PHE A 90 -4.79 -33.17 37.86
C PHE A 90 -3.38 -33.04 37.28
N THR A 91 -3.27 -32.49 36.06
CA THR A 91 -1.98 -32.19 35.43
C THR A 91 -1.86 -30.68 35.27
N THR A 92 -0.78 -30.08 35.83
CA THR A 92 -0.49 -28.66 35.61
C THR A 92 -0.24 -28.37 34.13
N ALA A 93 -0.58 -27.17 33.70
CA ALA A 93 -0.44 -26.76 32.31
C ALA A 93 1.02 -26.88 31.82
N THR A 94 1.18 -27.13 30.55
CA THR A 94 2.48 -27.11 29.85
C THR A 94 2.88 -25.67 29.57
N PRO A 95 4.16 -25.26 29.77
CA PRO A 95 4.63 -23.95 29.38
C PRO A 95 4.44 -23.71 27.90
N CYS A 96 4.00 -22.51 27.56
CA CYS A 96 3.85 -22.06 26.20
C CYS A 96 5.21 -21.87 25.54
N THR A 97 5.46 -22.46 24.39
CA THR A 97 6.71 -22.32 23.66
C THR A 97 6.73 -21.06 22.79
N VAL A 98 7.92 -20.51 22.56
CA VAL A 98 8.10 -19.34 21.69
C VAL A 98 7.84 -19.76 20.24
N PRO A 99 7.07 -18.98 19.45
CA PRO A 99 6.92 -19.23 18.02
C PRO A 99 8.27 -19.24 17.29
N THR A 100 8.41 -20.14 16.32
CA THR A 100 9.60 -20.27 15.47
C THR A 100 9.36 -19.72 14.08
N ASN A 101 10.44 -19.51 13.29
CA ASN A 101 10.42 -19.04 11.92
C ASN A 101 9.57 -17.77 11.71
N PRO A 102 9.74 -16.71 12.53
CA PRO A 102 9.06 -15.44 12.26
C PRO A 102 9.59 -14.86 10.94
N THR A 103 8.68 -14.61 9.98
CA THR A 103 8.98 -14.09 8.64
C THR A 103 7.93 -13.06 8.21
N GLU A 104 8.28 -12.24 7.24
CA GLU A 104 7.39 -11.28 6.59
C GLU A 104 7.26 -11.58 5.11
N THR A 105 6.06 -11.38 4.57
CA THR A 105 5.71 -11.57 3.16
C THR A 105 4.81 -10.44 2.65
N GLY A 106 4.69 -10.30 1.34
CA GLY A 106 3.81 -9.30 0.72
C GLY A 106 4.15 -7.86 1.13
N VAL A 107 5.45 -7.56 1.31
CA VAL A 107 5.90 -6.22 1.71
C VAL A 107 5.73 -5.26 0.54
N THR A 108 4.88 -4.25 0.76
CA THR A 108 4.61 -3.14 -0.17
C THR A 108 4.89 -1.81 0.55
N PRO A 109 4.69 -0.65 -0.09
CA PRO A 109 4.85 0.64 0.59
C PRO A 109 3.93 0.85 1.80
N SER A 110 2.77 0.18 1.85
CA SER A 110 1.74 0.45 2.86
C SER A 110 1.27 -0.77 3.63
N GLN A 111 1.79 -1.97 3.32
CA GLN A 111 1.34 -3.20 3.97
C GLN A 111 2.42 -4.29 4.01
N ALA A 112 2.26 -5.24 4.92
CA ALA A 112 3.04 -6.46 5.03
C ALA A 112 2.24 -7.53 5.78
N THR A 113 2.53 -8.80 5.55
CA THR A 113 2.00 -9.90 6.35
C THR A 113 3.11 -10.54 7.16
N LEU A 114 2.95 -10.55 8.48
CA LEU A 114 3.83 -11.23 9.42
C LEU A 114 3.33 -12.65 9.60
N THR A 115 4.23 -13.64 9.58
CA THR A 115 3.91 -15.05 9.73
C THR A 115 4.91 -15.74 10.66
N TRP A 116 4.52 -16.82 11.28
CA TRP A 116 5.33 -17.65 12.17
C TRP A 116 4.80 -19.09 12.21
N ASP A 117 5.58 -20.03 12.72
CA ASP A 117 5.10 -21.38 12.88
C ASP A 117 4.02 -21.48 13.98
N ALA A 118 3.01 -22.29 13.71
CA ALA A 118 1.96 -22.55 14.68
C ALA A 118 2.54 -23.32 15.90
N VAL A 119 2.23 -22.83 17.10
CA VAL A 119 2.62 -23.47 18.35
C VAL A 119 1.51 -24.43 18.79
N SER A 120 1.87 -25.69 19.03
CA SER A 120 0.91 -26.70 19.52
C SER A 120 0.34 -26.29 20.88
N GLY A 121 -1.00 -26.34 21.00
CA GLY A 121 -1.70 -25.92 22.21
C GLY A 121 -1.81 -24.42 22.42
N ALA A 122 -1.36 -23.59 21.48
CA ALA A 122 -1.59 -22.15 21.55
C ALA A 122 -3.08 -21.84 21.34
N TRP A 123 -3.63 -21.04 22.25
CA TRP A 123 -4.96 -20.45 22.12
C TRP A 123 -4.93 -19.25 21.16
N GLY A 124 -3.80 -18.55 21.06
CA GLY A 124 -3.59 -17.41 20.20
C GLY A 124 -2.19 -16.84 20.34
N TYR A 125 -2.00 -15.68 19.73
CA TYR A 125 -0.70 -14.99 19.71
C TYR A 125 -0.88 -13.50 20.01
N ARG A 126 0.11 -12.91 20.70
CA ARG A 126 0.29 -11.47 20.74
C ARG A 126 1.44 -11.09 19.84
N VAL A 127 1.19 -10.14 18.97
CA VAL A 127 2.18 -9.54 18.07
C VAL A 127 2.37 -8.10 18.48
N ARG A 128 3.61 -7.67 18.60
CA ARG A 128 3.91 -6.25 18.80
C ARG A 128 4.80 -5.75 17.68
N TYR A 129 4.53 -4.52 17.24
CA TYR A 129 5.28 -3.90 16.17
C TYR A 129 5.37 -2.39 16.37
N LYS A 130 6.39 -1.77 15.73
CA LYS A 130 6.60 -0.32 15.73
C LYS A 130 7.53 0.08 14.59
N SER A 131 7.43 1.32 14.16
CA SER A 131 8.49 1.98 13.38
C SER A 131 9.42 2.76 14.31
N THR A 132 8.85 3.61 15.16
CA THR A 132 9.52 4.41 16.19
C THR A 132 8.65 4.43 17.45
N GLY A 133 9.17 4.91 18.56
CA GLY A 133 8.38 5.12 19.79
C GLY A 133 7.86 3.85 20.47
N ALA A 134 6.60 3.90 20.91
CA ALA A 134 5.95 2.83 21.65
C ALA A 134 5.57 1.64 20.75
N TRP A 135 5.43 0.45 21.35
CA TRP A 135 4.95 -0.75 20.68
C TRP A 135 3.43 -0.72 20.53
N THR A 136 2.94 -0.96 19.32
CA THR A 136 1.54 -1.37 19.08
C THR A 136 1.43 -2.87 19.34
N ILE A 137 0.35 -3.33 19.97
CA ILE A 137 0.14 -4.74 20.30
C ILE A 137 -1.20 -5.19 19.77
N ASP A 138 -1.18 -6.24 18.95
CA ASP A 138 -2.36 -6.92 18.45
C ASP A 138 -2.42 -8.36 19.00
N THR A 139 -3.64 -8.88 19.10
CA THR A 139 -3.90 -10.26 19.49
C THR A 139 -4.64 -10.97 18.37
N VAL A 140 -4.12 -12.10 17.94
CA VAL A 140 -4.68 -12.92 16.87
C VAL A 140 -4.76 -14.38 17.30
N ASN A 141 -5.68 -15.14 16.72
CA ASN A 141 -5.81 -16.58 16.94
C ASN A 141 -5.26 -17.43 15.79
N THR A 142 -4.68 -16.77 14.78
CA THR A 142 -3.97 -17.38 13.65
C THR A 142 -2.47 -17.13 13.77
N ASN A 143 -1.68 -17.92 13.09
CA ASN A 143 -0.21 -17.75 13.03
C ASN A 143 0.23 -16.72 11.98
N SER A 144 -0.59 -15.71 11.76
CA SER A 144 -0.31 -14.58 10.86
C SER A 144 -1.00 -13.30 11.30
N LEU A 145 -0.43 -12.14 10.92
CA LEU A 145 -1.00 -10.81 11.10
C LEU A 145 -0.71 -9.95 9.87
N SER A 146 -1.76 -9.44 9.23
CA SER A 146 -1.60 -8.45 8.15
C SER A 146 -1.55 -7.04 8.72
N LEU A 147 -0.48 -6.32 8.41
CA LEU A 147 -0.30 -4.90 8.71
C LEU A 147 -0.71 -4.07 7.50
N THR A 148 -1.47 -3.02 7.72
CA THR A 148 -1.91 -2.06 6.69
C THR A 148 -1.69 -0.62 7.17
N GLY A 149 -1.70 0.34 6.24
CA GLY A 149 -1.49 1.75 6.58
C GLY A 149 -0.07 2.07 7.04
N LEU A 150 0.91 1.26 6.66
CA LEU A 150 2.31 1.52 6.92
C LEU A 150 2.80 2.71 6.08
N SER A 151 3.82 3.41 6.57
CA SER A 151 4.49 4.46 5.80
C SER A 151 5.54 3.86 4.87
N SER A 152 5.62 4.37 3.65
CA SER A 152 6.60 3.98 2.63
C SER A 152 8.04 4.23 3.09
N GLY A 153 8.95 3.30 2.76
CA GLY A 153 10.39 3.42 3.06
C GLY A 153 10.73 3.40 4.56
N THR A 154 9.82 2.85 5.40
CA THR A 154 9.97 2.85 6.86
C THR A 154 10.38 1.47 7.36
N THR A 155 11.34 1.40 8.28
CA THR A 155 11.70 0.15 8.96
C THR A 155 10.71 -0.15 10.08
N ILE A 156 10.15 -1.34 10.06
CA ILE A 156 9.24 -1.88 11.07
C ILE A 156 9.98 -2.95 11.88
N TYR A 157 9.95 -2.81 13.19
CA TYR A 157 10.43 -3.81 14.15
C TYR A 157 9.24 -4.57 14.72
N TRP A 158 9.35 -5.88 14.88
CA TRP A 158 8.26 -6.68 15.41
C TRP A 158 8.72 -7.91 16.19
N GLN A 159 7.82 -8.43 17.01
CA GLN A 159 8.00 -9.64 17.81
C GLN A 159 6.65 -10.32 17.96
N VAL A 160 6.68 -11.62 18.20
CA VAL A 160 5.48 -12.40 18.49
C VAL A 160 5.73 -13.30 19.71
N LYS A 161 4.66 -13.58 20.45
CA LYS A 161 4.63 -14.59 21.50
C LYS A 161 3.34 -15.39 21.43
N SER A 162 3.39 -16.64 21.85
CA SER A 162 2.21 -17.49 21.97
C SER A 162 1.50 -17.32 23.31
N MET A 163 0.20 -17.55 23.34
CA MET A 163 -0.65 -17.62 24.51
C MET A 163 -1.30 -19.00 24.52
N CYS A 164 -1.13 -19.78 25.61
CA CYS A 164 -1.67 -21.13 25.74
C CYS A 164 -2.90 -21.19 26.66
N ASP A 165 -3.42 -20.06 27.10
CA ASP A 165 -4.71 -19.92 27.78
C ASP A 165 -5.39 -18.60 27.38
N SER A 166 -6.72 -18.54 27.53
CA SER A 166 -7.54 -17.37 27.19
C SER A 166 -7.38 -16.21 28.19
N LEU A 167 -6.82 -16.46 29.37
CA LEU A 167 -6.64 -15.47 30.43
C LEU A 167 -5.26 -14.79 30.37
N GLY A 168 -4.35 -15.32 29.54
CA GLY A 168 -3.00 -14.78 29.36
C GLY A 168 -2.04 -15.03 30.52
N PHE A 169 -2.27 -16.03 31.35
CA PHE A 169 -1.37 -16.45 32.42
C PHE A 169 -0.26 -17.38 31.92
N ASN A 170 -0.52 -18.16 30.87
CA ASN A 170 0.44 -19.04 30.23
C ASN A 170 0.86 -18.48 28.86
N ASN A 171 1.84 -17.61 28.87
CA ASN A 171 2.43 -17.02 27.67
C ASN A 171 3.88 -17.44 27.51
N SER A 172 4.35 -17.57 26.27
CA SER A 172 5.78 -17.65 26.00
C SER A 172 6.48 -16.29 26.24
N SER A 173 7.81 -16.31 26.24
CA SER A 173 8.56 -15.09 25.99
C SER A 173 8.34 -14.59 24.55
N TRP A 174 8.70 -13.33 24.29
CA TRP A 174 8.72 -12.78 22.94
C TRP A 174 9.83 -13.43 22.10
N THR A 175 9.62 -13.57 20.79
CA THR A 175 10.71 -13.88 19.83
C THR A 175 11.82 -12.83 19.93
N SER A 176 12.98 -13.12 19.36
CA SER A 176 13.95 -12.07 19.01
C SER A 176 13.28 -11.01 18.13
N THR A 177 13.76 -9.76 18.22
CA THR A 177 13.24 -8.69 17.37
C THR A 177 13.57 -8.97 15.90
N GLN A 178 12.54 -9.02 15.08
CA GLN A 178 12.62 -9.04 13.62
C GLN A 178 12.48 -7.63 13.09
N SER A 179 12.93 -7.39 11.85
CA SER A 179 12.72 -6.11 11.18
C SER A 179 12.66 -6.27 9.68
N PHE A 180 11.82 -5.47 9.04
CA PHE A 180 11.77 -5.30 7.60
C PHE A 180 11.58 -3.82 7.26
N SER A 181 11.88 -3.43 6.02
CA SER A 181 11.55 -2.10 5.52
C SER A 181 10.46 -2.19 4.47
N THR A 182 9.46 -1.33 4.59
CA THR A 182 8.44 -1.17 3.54
C THR A 182 9.09 -0.67 2.25
N ALA A 183 8.52 -1.04 1.11
CA ALA A 183 8.98 -0.56 -0.19
C ALA A 183 8.81 0.95 -0.33
N THR A 184 9.57 1.58 -1.20
CA THR A 184 9.49 3.03 -1.46
C THR A 184 8.63 3.32 -2.68
N CYS A 185 7.79 4.36 -2.60
CA CYS A 185 7.10 4.94 -3.75
C CYS A 185 8.05 5.89 -4.48
N ASN A 186 8.83 5.39 -5.43
CA ASN A 186 9.87 6.16 -6.14
C ASN A 186 9.77 6.02 -7.66
N ILE A 187 8.56 6.17 -8.23
CA ILE A 187 8.38 6.20 -9.68
C ILE A 187 9.06 7.44 -10.24
N SER A 188 9.93 7.25 -11.23
CA SER A 188 10.59 8.29 -12.00
C SER A 188 10.12 8.26 -13.44
N LEU A 189 9.78 9.43 -14.00
CA LEU A 189 9.30 9.58 -15.36
C LEU A 189 10.32 10.36 -16.19
N SER A 190 10.61 9.89 -17.41
CA SER A 190 11.36 10.59 -18.42
C SER A 190 10.62 10.50 -19.75
N SER A 191 10.76 11.49 -20.62
CA SER A 191 10.10 11.49 -21.91
C SER A 191 10.98 12.06 -23.01
N SER A 192 10.84 11.53 -24.23
CA SER A 192 11.31 12.16 -25.46
C SER A 192 10.12 12.63 -26.29
N VAL A 193 10.27 13.75 -26.99
CA VAL A 193 9.20 14.41 -27.73
C VAL A 193 9.58 14.56 -29.18
N THR A 194 8.68 14.19 -30.07
CA THR A 194 8.74 14.59 -31.48
C THR A 194 7.71 15.69 -31.70
N ASP A 195 8.18 16.88 -32.11
CA ASP A 195 7.33 18.01 -32.40
C ASP A 195 6.54 17.82 -33.69
N VAL A 196 5.45 18.57 -33.83
CA VAL A 196 4.64 18.59 -35.01
C VAL A 196 5.43 19.20 -36.18
N LEU A 197 5.54 18.48 -37.28
CA LEU A 197 6.32 18.87 -38.43
C LEU A 197 5.81 20.18 -39.04
N CYS A 198 4.48 20.30 -39.20
CA CYS A 198 3.86 21.46 -39.83
C CYS A 198 2.95 22.21 -38.86
N ASN A 199 2.90 23.54 -38.98
CA ASN A 199 1.99 24.36 -38.17
C ASN A 199 0.54 23.91 -38.34
N GLY A 200 -0.16 23.65 -37.18
CA GLY A 200 -1.54 23.18 -37.16
C GLY A 200 -1.72 21.68 -37.48
N GLY A 201 -0.65 20.92 -37.69
CA GLY A 201 -0.70 19.49 -37.92
C GLY A 201 -0.88 18.67 -36.65
N SER A 202 -0.85 17.32 -36.79
CA SER A 202 -1.00 16.36 -35.70
C SER A 202 -0.02 15.19 -35.86
N THR A 203 1.24 15.50 -36.20
CA THR A 203 2.30 14.47 -36.36
C THR A 203 3.18 14.31 -35.15
N GLY A 204 2.89 15.01 -34.03
CA GLY A 204 3.62 14.95 -32.80
C GLY A 204 3.52 13.61 -32.07
N SER A 205 4.49 13.27 -31.29
CA SER A 205 4.47 12.08 -30.39
C SER A 205 5.25 12.32 -29.13
N ILE A 206 4.89 11.57 -28.09
CA ILE A 206 5.59 11.50 -26.82
C ILE A 206 5.91 10.02 -26.56
N ASP A 207 7.19 9.71 -26.38
CA ASP A 207 7.72 8.43 -25.90
C ASP A 207 8.05 8.62 -24.42
N LEU A 208 7.31 7.93 -23.55
CA LEU A 208 7.39 8.03 -22.09
C LEU A 208 8.10 6.79 -21.55
N THR A 209 8.99 6.98 -20.60
CA THR A 209 9.61 5.89 -19.86
C THR A 209 9.35 6.07 -18.37
N ALA A 210 8.76 5.05 -17.72
CA ALA A 210 8.58 4.99 -16.28
C ALA A 210 9.56 3.98 -15.68
N THR A 211 10.15 4.32 -14.52
CA THR A 211 11.08 3.45 -13.77
C THR A 211 10.83 3.54 -12.28
N GLY A 212 11.28 2.52 -11.50
CA GLY A 212 11.09 2.48 -10.03
C GLY A 212 9.75 1.87 -9.61
N GLY A 213 9.34 2.10 -8.38
CA GLY A 213 8.13 1.51 -7.81
C GLY A 213 8.08 -0.01 -7.92
N SER A 214 6.93 -0.59 -8.26
CA SER A 214 6.75 -2.03 -8.46
C SER A 214 7.24 -2.56 -9.81
N GLY A 215 7.60 -1.68 -10.75
CA GLY A 215 8.05 -2.05 -12.10
C GLY A 215 6.94 -2.42 -13.08
N SER A 216 5.68 -2.37 -12.67
CA SER A 216 4.50 -2.58 -13.55
C SER A 216 3.57 -1.40 -13.43
N TYR A 217 3.22 -0.79 -14.58
CA TYR A 217 2.55 0.52 -14.60
C TYR A 217 1.25 0.51 -15.39
N THR A 218 0.37 1.40 -14.99
CA THR A 218 -0.79 1.86 -15.77
C THR A 218 -0.68 3.35 -16.01
N TYR A 219 -1.16 3.82 -17.16
CA TYR A 219 -1.01 5.19 -17.62
C TYR A 219 -2.40 5.82 -17.79
N LEU A 220 -2.51 7.11 -17.52
CA LEU A 220 -3.69 7.90 -17.82
C LEU A 220 -3.25 9.28 -18.29
N TRP A 221 -3.38 9.52 -19.59
CA TRP A 221 -3.09 10.80 -20.22
C TRP A 221 -4.29 11.75 -20.19
N SER A 222 -4.02 13.06 -20.28
CA SER A 222 -5.06 14.09 -20.41
C SER A 222 -5.93 13.92 -21.69
N THR A 223 -5.48 13.14 -22.65
CA THR A 223 -6.23 12.75 -23.85
C THR A 223 -7.21 11.60 -23.60
N GLY A 224 -7.14 10.95 -22.42
CA GLY A 224 -7.86 9.72 -22.12
C GLY A 224 -7.13 8.44 -22.56
N SER A 225 -5.97 8.54 -23.21
CA SER A 225 -5.15 7.37 -23.55
C SER A 225 -4.60 6.68 -22.32
N THR A 226 -4.53 5.34 -22.36
CA THR A 226 -3.92 4.48 -21.33
C THR A 226 -2.65 3.79 -21.83
N SER A 227 -2.16 4.12 -23.02
CA SER A 227 -0.89 3.63 -23.54
C SER A 227 0.27 4.33 -22.86
N GLU A 228 1.45 3.68 -22.79
CA GLU A 228 2.69 4.30 -22.32
C GLU A 228 3.04 5.50 -23.20
N ASP A 229 3.14 5.26 -24.51
CA ASP A 229 3.42 6.27 -25.54
C ASP A 229 2.14 6.76 -26.19
N ILE A 230 2.18 8.02 -26.65
CA ILE A 230 1.08 8.62 -27.42
C ILE A 230 1.61 9.30 -28.67
N SER A 231 0.84 9.20 -29.76
CA SER A 231 1.18 9.74 -31.07
C SER A 231 -0.02 10.44 -31.72
N SER A 232 0.19 10.99 -32.90
CA SER A 232 -0.81 11.76 -33.63
C SER A 232 -1.28 13.00 -32.86
N LEU A 233 -0.34 13.67 -32.19
CA LEU A 233 -0.59 14.81 -31.32
C LEU A 233 -0.48 16.13 -32.10
N SER A 234 -1.37 17.06 -31.82
CA SER A 234 -1.22 18.46 -32.15
C SER A 234 -0.26 19.14 -31.16
N ALA A 235 0.21 20.32 -31.50
CA ALA A 235 0.98 21.14 -30.58
C ALA A 235 0.15 21.48 -29.34
N GLY A 236 0.74 21.29 -28.16
CA GLY A 236 0.04 21.49 -26.87
C GLY A 236 0.73 20.86 -25.70
N SER A 237 0.12 20.98 -24.53
CA SER A 237 0.59 20.38 -23.29
C SER A 237 -0.23 19.14 -22.94
N TYR A 238 0.45 18.06 -22.65
CA TYR A 238 -0.12 16.74 -22.33
C TYR A 238 0.35 16.31 -20.95
N SER A 239 -0.58 16.03 -20.03
CA SER A 239 -0.24 15.50 -18.72
C SER A 239 -0.52 14.02 -18.66
N VAL A 240 0.31 13.30 -17.93
CA VAL A 240 0.17 11.87 -17.64
C VAL A 240 0.22 11.63 -16.14
N THR A 241 -0.61 10.70 -15.68
CA THR A 241 -0.49 10.08 -14.35
C THR A 241 -0.16 8.61 -14.55
N VAL A 242 0.95 8.18 -13.94
CA VAL A 242 1.42 6.79 -13.94
C VAL A 242 1.18 6.21 -12.56
N THR A 243 0.56 5.03 -12.50
CA THR A 243 0.27 4.32 -11.25
C THR A 243 0.86 2.92 -11.34
N ASP A 244 1.58 2.49 -10.29
CA ASP A 244 2.10 1.13 -10.20
C ASP A 244 1.13 0.17 -9.49
N THR A 245 1.49 -1.14 -9.42
CA THR A 245 0.65 -2.15 -8.76
C THR A 245 0.58 -2.01 -7.24
N TRP A 246 1.44 -1.22 -6.63
CA TRP A 246 1.36 -0.88 -5.20
C TRP A 246 0.46 0.33 -4.92
N GLY A 247 -0.05 0.98 -5.98
CA GLY A 247 -0.84 2.20 -5.88
C GLY A 247 -0.01 3.47 -5.74
N CYS A 248 1.31 3.39 -5.94
CA CYS A 248 2.16 4.59 -6.01
C CYS A 248 1.90 5.34 -7.32
N THR A 249 1.90 6.66 -7.28
CA THR A 249 1.64 7.51 -8.44
C THR A 249 2.76 8.51 -8.69
N ALA A 250 3.02 8.81 -9.97
CA ALA A 250 3.82 9.93 -10.42
C ALA A 250 3.12 10.61 -11.58
N SER A 251 3.28 11.94 -11.71
CA SER A 251 2.68 12.71 -12.79
C SER A 251 3.71 13.59 -13.47
N SER A 252 3.58 13.77 -14.77
CA SER A 252 4.41 14.66 -15.58
C SER A 252 3.54 15.43 -16.58
N THR A 253 4.04 16.60 -17.01
CA THR A 253 3.44 17.37 -18.10
C THR A 253 4.50 17.58 -19.14
N VAL A 254 4.17 17.24 -20.39
CA VAL A 254 5.07 17.27 -21.55
C VAL A 254 4.46 18.19 -22.60
N THR A 255 5.27 19.03 -23.22
CA THR A 255 4.82 19.95 -24.26
C THR A 255 5.32 19.47 -25.61
N VAL A 256 4.40 19.32 -26.57
CA VAL A 256 4.68 19.09 -27.97
C VAL A 256 4.64 20.44 -28.69
N GLY A 257 5.77 20.79 -29.28
CA GLY A 257 5.91 22.00 -30.08
C GLY A 257 5.43 21.79 -31.51
N GLN A 258 5.47 22.87 -32.33
CA GLN A 258 5.28 22.80 -33.76
C GLN A 258 6.19 23.79 -34.48
N SER A 259 6.47 23.52 -35.75
CA SER A 259 7.16 24.47 -36.63
C SER A 259 6.38 25.77 -36.76
N ALA A 260 7.08 26.88 -36.89
CA ALA A 260 6.46 28.16 -37.16
C ALA A 260 5.70 28.12 -38.50
N LEU A 261 4.59 28.84 -38.61
CA LEU A 261 3.90 29.02 -39.87
C LEU A 261 4.81 29.76 -40.88
N LEU A 262 5.02 29.15 -42.03
CA LEU A 262 5.78 29.78 -43.10
C LEU A 262 4.91 30.85 -43.77
N THR A 263 5.37 32.11 -43.76
CA THR A 263 4.66 33.22 -44.43
C THR A 263 5.64 33.97 -45.30
N SER A 264 5.18 34.41 -46.46
CA SER A 264 5.91 35.33 -47.33
C SER A 264 4.97 36.40 -47.90
N SER A 265 5.53 37.56 -48.21
CA SER A 265 4.77 38.63 -48.84
C SER A 265 5.55 39.20 -50.03
N ASN A 266 4.86 39.50 -51.13
CA ASN A 266 5.42 40.17 -52.29
C ASN A 266 4.44 41.21 -52.84
N SER A 267 4.94 42.13 -53.70
CA SER A 267 4.14 43.09 -54.38
C SER A 267 4.51 43.07 -55.85
N GLN A 268 3.48 43.04 -56.74
CA GLN A 268 3.60 42.96 -58.17
C GLN A 268 2.85 44.10 -58.78
N SER A 269 3.53 44.87 -59.66
CA SER A 269 2.87 45.90 -60.49
C SER A 269 2.73 45.39 -61.95
N ILE A 270 1.51 45.39 -62.47
CA ILE A 270 1.18 44.95 -63.85
C ILE A 270 0.42 46.00 -64.57
N CYS A 271 0.41 45.92 -65.87
CA CYS A 271 -0.46 46.77 -66.72
C CYS A 271 -1.82 46.14 -66.91
N THR A 272 -2.83 46.98 -67.29
CA THR A 272 -4.17 46.50 -67.64
C THR A 272 -4.09 45.40 -68.71
N GLY A 273 -4.76 44.26 -68.50
CA GLY A 273 -4.74 43.06 -69.32
C GLY A 273 -3.65 42.04 -69.05
N GLN A 274 -2.75 42.34 -68.14
CA GLN A 274 -1.77 41.36 -67.61
C GLN A 274 -2.31 40.66 -66.38
N SER A 275 -1.66 39.55 -65.95
CA SER A 275 -2.00 38.76 -64.76
C SER A 275 -0.76 38.38 -63.98
N VAL A 276 -0.96 38.13 -62.67
CA VAL A 276 0.01 37.53 -61.76
C VAL A 276 -0.53 36.17 -61.40
N SER A 277 0.33 35.11 -61.49
CA SER A 277 0.00 33.77 -61.05
C SER A 277 0.81 33.42 -59.76
N VAL A 278 0.10 32.90 -58.77
CA VAL A 278 0.68 32.41 -57.53
C VAL A 278 0.11 31.00 -57.26
N GLY A 279 0.95 29.97 -57.34
CA GLY A 279 0.45 28.59 -57.36
C GLY A 279 -0.54 28.32 -58.43
N SER A 280 -1.79 27.95 -58.12
CA SER A 280 -2.89 27.73 -59.07
C SER A 280 -3.78 28.97 -59.24
N SER A 281 -3.58 30.04 -58.47
CA SER A 281 -4.37 31.24 -58.47
C SER A 281 -3.83 32.25 -59.49
N THR A 282 -4.71 33.03 -60.21
CA THR A 282 -4.35 34.06 -61.16
C THR A 282 -5.13 35.36 -60.90
N TYR A 283 -4.43 36.44 -60.72
CA TYR A 283 -4.96 37.74 -60.33
C TYR A 283 -4.77 38.77 -61.45
N THR A 284 -5.86 39.45 -61.86
CA THR A 284 -5.93 40.46 -62.96
C THR A 284 -6.36 41.81 -62.44
N THR A 285 -6.68 41.95 -61.13
CA THR A 285 -7.18 43.21 -60.55
C THR A 285 -6.27 43.63 -59.39
N SER A 286 -6.23 44.94 -59.11
CA SER A 286 -5.54 45.46 -57.96
C SER A 286 -6.17 44.90 -56.65
N GLY A 287 -5.34 44.44 -55.69
CA GLY A 287 -5.80 43.90 -54.43
C GLY A 287 -4.67 43.18 -53.69
N THR A 288 -4.97 42.72 -52.44
CA THR A 288 -4.11 41.85 -51.69
C THR A 288 -4.77 40.49 -51.64
N PHE A 289 -4.05 39.49 -52.10
CA PHE A 289 -4.49 38.11 -52.21
C PHE A 289 -3.63 37.19 -51.32
N THR A 290 -4.26 36.17 -50.76
CA THR A 290 -3.56 35.18 -49.91
C THR A 290 -3.74 33.79 -50.50
N ASP A 291 -2.62 33.12 -50.77
CA ASP A 291 -2.58 31.77 -51.31
C ASP A 291 -1.88 30.84 -50.34
N THR A 292 -2.34 29.60 -50.28
CA THR A 292 -1.68 28.53 -49.54
C THR A 292 -0.88 27.68 -50.53
N LEU A 293 0.42 27.61 -50.34
CA LEU A 293 1.33 26.81 -51.16
C LEU A 293 2.03 25.76 -50.32
N THR A 294 2.26 24.57 -50.88
CA THR A 294 3.06 23.54 -50.24
C THR A 294 4.54 23.83 -50.41
N ALA A 295 5.25 24.02 -49.31
CA ALA A 295 6.70 24.25 -49.29
C ALA A 295 7.48 22.96 -49.54
N SER A 296 8.78 23.03 -49.78
CA SER A 296 9.65 21.89 -50.06
C SER A 296 9.75 20.88 -48.95
N ASN A 297 9.45 21.27 -47.71
CA ASN A 297 9.39 20.40 -46.55
C ASN A 297 8.02 19.69 -46.38
N GLY A 298 7.08 19.89 -47.31
CA GLY A 298 5.74 19.31 -47.27
C GLY A 298 4.73 20.07 -46.42
N CYS A 299 5.12 21.21 -45.80
CA CYS A 299 4.20 22.00 -44.98
C CYS A 299 3.56 23.13 -45.84
N ASP A 300 2.37 23.53 -45.46
CA ASP A 300 1.71 24.67 -46.07
C ASP A 300 2.39 26.00 -45.70
N SER A 301 2.51 26.88 -46.66
CA SER A 301 2.99 28.27 -46.49
C SER A 301 1.94 29.24 -46.98
N ILE A 302 1.80 30.36 -46.29
CA ILE A 302 0.90 31.43 -46.67
C ILE A 302 1.69 32.48 -47.43
N VAL A 303 1.31 32.72 -48.70
CA VAL A 303 1.88 33.75 -49.57
C VAL A 303 0.87 34.87 -49.74
N THR A 304 1.24 36.07 -49.29
CA THR A 304 0.42 37.27 -49.50
C THR A 304 0.97 38.08 -50.64
N THR A 305 0.20 38.22 -51.72
CA THR A 305 0.60 38.96 -52.91
C THR A 305 -0.25 40.24 -53.07
N THR A 306 0.39 41.37 -53.06
CA THR A 306 -0.27 42.65 -53.42
C THR A 306 -0.07 42.92 -54.87
N VAL A 307 -1.17 42.98 -55.63
CA VAL A 307 -1.17 43.27 -57.06
C VAL A 307 -1.62 44.73 -57.28
N ILE A 308 -0.85 45.49 -58.04
CA ILE A 308 -1.14 46.85 -58.42
C ILE A 308 -1.31 46.87 -59.99
N VAL A 309 -2.48 47.11 -60.43
CA VAL A 309 -2.77 47.25 -61.91
C VAL A 309 -2.68 48.71 -62.30
N ASN A 310 -1.68 49.03 -63.12
CA ASN A 310 -1.47 50.35 -63.61
C ASN A 310 -2.36 50.58 -64.93
N VAL A 311 -3.20 51.55 -64.87
CA VAL A 311 -3.98 51.96 -66.00
C VAL A 311 -3.14 52.93 -66.84
N PRO A 312 -2.99 52.71 -68.13
CA PRO A 312 -2.27 53.69 -68.99
C PRO A 312 -2.93 55.07 -68.89
N THR A 313 -2.15 56.06 -68.56
CA THR A 313 -2.57 57.46 -68.67
C THR A 313 -2.40 57.87 -70.11
N THR A 314 -3.48 58.12 -70.79
CA THR A 314 -3.43 58.81 -72.14
C THR A 314 -3.16 60.30 -71.92
N SER A 315 -1.99 60.74 -72.25
CA SER A 315 -1.70 62.17 -72.36
C SER A 315 -1.90 62.55 -73.84
N SER A 316 -2.84 63.47 -74.19
CA SER A 316 -2.92 64.08 -75.47
C SER A 316 -2.12 65.40 -75.43
N SER A 317 -1.08 65.54 -76.21
CA SER A 317 -0.41 66.79 -76.44
C SER A 317 -0.81 67.29 -77.87
N SER A 318 -1.42 68.43 -77.95
CA SER A 318 -1.64 69.10 -79.23
C SER A 318 -0.47 70.07 -79.53
N HIS A 319 0.20 69.85 -80.64
CA HIS A 319 1.21 70.78 -81.12
C HIS A 319 0.73 71.46 -82.38
N THR A 320 0.76 72.75 -82.39
CA THR A 320 0.54 73.53 -83.60
C THR A 320 1.91 73.81 -84.21
N ALA A 321 2.30 73.09 -85.22
CA ALA A 321 3.57 73.32 -85.89
C ALA A 321 3.30 74.09 -87.18
N CYS A 322 4.07 75.14 -87.45
CA CYS A 322 4.01 75.90 -88.74
C CYS A 322 4.92 75.27 -89.81
N ASP A 323 5.78 74.27 -89.39
CA ASP A 323 6.63 73.49 -90.30
C ASP A 323 6.92 72.09 -89.65
N THR A 324 7.66 71.24 -90.33
CA THR A 324 7.83 69.83 -90.02
C THR A 324 8.13 69.53 -88.53
N TYR A 325 7.22 68.80 -87.92
CA TYR A 325 7.34 68.29 -86.55
C TYR A 325 7.77 66.81 -86.55
N SER A 326 8.86 66.46 -85.85
CA SER A 326 9.20 65.06 -85.65
C SER A 326 8.92 64.66 -84.17
N TRP A 327 8.12 63.65 -84.00
CA TRP A 327 7.78 63.09 -82.71
C TRP A 327 8.80 62.04 -82.30
N ASN A 328 9.51 62.24 -81.15
CA ASN A 328 10.38 61.25 -80.58
C ASN A 328 9.60 60.51 -79.52
N GLY A 329 8.65 59.72 -79.92
CA GLY A 329 7.94 58.85 -79.00
C GLY A 329 8.27 57.41 -79.31
N THR A 330 8.71 56.65 -78.29
CA THR A 330 8.63 55.22 -78.26
C THR A 330 7.69 54.83 -77.13
#